data_1d9f1b49ffcbf749bdfcdbdb97eecb52
#
_entry.id   1d9f1b49ffcbf749bdfcdbdb97eecb52
#
_cell.length_a   1.000
_cell.length_b   1.000
_cell.length_c   1.000
_cell.angle_alpha   90.00
_cell.angle_beta   90.00
_cell.angle_gamma   90.00
#
_symmetry.space_group_name_H-M   'P 1'
#
loop_
_entity.id
_entity.type
_entity.pdbx_description
1 polymer ?
#
loop_
_entity_poly.entity_id
_entity_poly.type
_entity_poly.pdbx_seq_one_letter_code
_entity_poly.pdbx_strand_id
1 'polypeptide(L)'
;MTARRKHTLAEVLGPLESEIMDVVWDHAEVTVRDVHESLSADRPIAYTTVMTTLGRLAEKGLVKRLEDQPAHRYRPLVSREQYARSTVRSVVDWLIDRFPDPAVAYLVDAVEKEDDHVVDRLREAIEQHRDKPTGD
;
A
#
# COMPACT_ATOMS: atom_id res chain seq x y z
N MET A 1 13.71 23.77 -11.38
CA MET A 1 12.63 23.04 -12.04
C MET A 1 12.65 21.58 -11.64
N THR A 2 11.68 21.19 -10.86
CA THR A 2 11.62 19.82 -10.40
C THR A 2 11.17 18.90 -11.52
N ALA A 3 11.99 17.94 -11.83
CA ALA A 3 11.62 16.92 -12.80
C ALA A 3 10.33 16.25 -12.33
N ARG A 4 9.36 16.14 -13.22
CA ARG A 4 8.11 15.48 -12.92
C ARG A 4 8.41 14.03 -12.54
N ARG A 5 8.03 13.66 -11.34
CA ARG A 5 8.27 12.31 -10.85
C ARG A 5 7.49 11.33 -11.71
N LYS A 6 8.19 10.36 -12.27
CA LYS A 6 7.52 9.31 -13.03
C LYS A 6 6.74 8.43 -12.05
N HIS A 7 5.44 8.46 -12.18
CA HIS A 7 4.59 7.56 -11.42
C HIS A 7 4.62 6.18 -12.09
N THR A 8 5.08 5.21 -11.36
CA THR A 8 5.12 3.82 -11.84
C THR A 8 4.32 2.94 -10.89
N LEU A 9 3.75 1.89 -11.42
CA LEU A 9 3.03 0.91 -10.60
C LEU A 9 3.98 0.02 -9.80
N ALA A 10 5.30 0.18 -9.96
CA ALA A 10 6.27 -0.59 -9.21
C ALA A 10 6.20 -0.37 -7.70
N GLU A 11 5.66 0.79 -7.27
CA GLU A 11 5.47 1.11 -5.86
C GLU A 11 4.26 0.39 -5.25
N VAL A 12 3.37 -0.12 -6.10
CA VAL A 12 2.20 -0.86 -5.65
C VAL A 12 2.63 -2.29 -5.32
N LEU A 13 2.23 -2.77 -4.17
CA LEU A 13 2.58 -4.13 -3.76
C LEU A 13 1.82 -5.17 -4.58
N GLY A 14 2.52 -6.23 -4.96
CA GLY A 14 1.89 -7.39 -5.54
C GLY A 14 1.04 -8.12 -4.50
N PRO A 15 0.22 -9.10 -4.92
CA PRO A 15 -0.67 -9.81 -3.98
C PRO A 15 0.06 -10.44 -2.80
N LEU A 16 1.18 -11.11 -3.04
CA LEU A 16 1.94 -11.75 -1.97
C LEU A 16 2.58 -10.74 -1.04
N GLU A 17 3.17 -9.68 -1.60
CA GLU A 17 3.76 -8.62 -0.79
C GLU A 17 2.71 -7.97 0.12
N SER A 18 1.52 -7.75 -0.41
CA SER A 18 0.40 -7.17 0.34
C SER A 18 -0.02 -8.09 1.48
N GLU A 19 -0.13 -9.39 1.24
CA GLU A 19 -0.48 -10.37 2.27
C GLU A 19 0.58 -10.42 3.38
N ILE A 20 1.85 -10.36 3.01
CA ILE A 20 2.95 -10.36 3.98
C ILE A 20 2.91 -9.09 4.82
N MET A 21 2.66 -7.94 4.19
CA MET A 21 2.55 -6.69 4.94
C MET A 21 1.39 -6.72 5.92
N ASP A 22 0.27 -7.33 5.57
CA ASP A 22 -0.84 -7.48 6.52
C ASP A 22 -0.41 -8.25 7.77
N VAL A 23 0.35 -9.31 7.60
CA VAL A 23 0.87 -10.07 8.76
C VAL A 23 1.83 -9.21 9.58
N VAL A 24 2.71 -8.46 8.92
CA VAL A 24 3.68 -7.59 9.61
C VAL A 24 2.96 -6.53 10.44
N TRP A 25 1.96 -5.87 9.86
CA TRP A 25 1.20 -4.84 10.57
C TRP A 25 0.41 -5.40 11.74
N ASP A 26 -0.17 -6.60 11.58
CA ASP A 26 -0.97 -7.22 12.63
C ASP A 26 -0.13 -7.66 13.84
N HIS A 27 1.15 -7.95 13.63
CA HIS A 27 2.02 -8.50 14.67
C HIS A 27 3.12 -7.56 15.15
N ALA A 28 3.26 -6.41 14.55
CA ALA A 28 4.25 -5.38 14.88
C ALA A 28 5.71 -5.81 14.65
N GLU A 29 6.05 -7.06 14.92
CA GLU A 29 7.38 -7.62 14.70
C GLU A 29 7.23 -9.10 14.36
N VAL A 30 7.85 -9.55 13.29
CA VAL A 30 7.71 -10.92 12.80
C VAL A 30 9.05 -11.51 12.37
N THR A 31 9.14 -12.84 12.47
CA THR A 31 10.22 -13.59 11.82
C THR A 31 9.70 -14.09 10.47
N VAL A 32 10.63 -14.56 9.61
CA VAL A 32 10.24 -15.22 8.36
C VAL A 32 9.34 -16.42 8.66
N ARG A 33 9.67 -17.15 9.72
CA ARG A 33 8.89 -18.31 10.14
C ARG A 33 7.46 -17.93 10.52
N ASP A 34 7.29 -16.85 11.27
CA ASP A 34 5.95 -16.38 11.67
C ASP A 34 5.09 -16.09 10.45
N VAL A 35 5.65 -15.38 9.48
CA VAL A 35 4.93 -15.04 8.25
C VAL A 35 4.62 -16.30 7.45
N HIS A 36 5.59 -17.19 7.31
CA HIS A 36 5.41 -18.43 6.58
C HIS A 36 4.29 -19.28 7.19
N GLU A 37 4.28 -19.43 8.51
CA GLU A 37 3.24 -20.18 9.20
C GLU A 37 1.85 -19.57 8.99
N SER A 38 1.77 -18.25 9.06
CA SER A 38 0.50 -17.53 8.87
C SER A 38 -0.05 -17.74 7.46
N LEU A 39 0.79 -17.63 6.44
CA LEU A 39 0.35 -17.76 5.05
C LEU A 39 0.12 -19.20 4.65
N SER A 40 0.86 -20.16 5.23
CA SER A 40 0.73 -21.57 4.90
C SER A 40 -0.59 -22.16 5.39
N ALA A 41 -1.29 -21.49 6.29
CA ALA A 41 -2.60 -21.94 6.75
C ALA A 41 -3.62 -21.96 5.61
N ASP A 42 -3.48 -21.07 4.63
CA ASP A 42 -4.44 -20.94 3.54
C ASP A 42 -4.01 -21.67 2.27
N ARG A 43 -2.72 -21.76 2.04
CA ARG A 43 -2.20 -22.38 0.81
C ARG A 43 -0.74 -22.77 0.99
N PRO A 44 -0.24 -23.75 0.21
CA PRO A 44 1.18 -24.06 0.26
C PRO A 44 2.00 -22.90 -0.29
N ILE A 45 3.04 -22.51 0.43
CA ILE A 45 3.95 -21.45 0.01
C ILE A 45 5.36 -21.82 0.51
N ALA A 46 6.36 -21.64 -0.34
CA ALA A 46 7.73 -21.98 0.03
C ALA A 46 8.28 -20.98 1.04
N TYR A 47 9.02 -21.47 2.02
CA TYR A 47 9.69 -20.63 3.00
C TYR A 47 10.64 -19.62 2.32
N THR A 48 11.38 -20.08 1.30
CA THR A 48 12.30 -19.21 0.56
C THR A 48 11.58 -18.08 -0.18
N THR A 49 10.36 -18.34 -0.65
CA THR A 49 9.54 -17.30 -1.29
C THR A 49 9.19 -16.19 -0.31
N VAL A 50 8.80 -16.57 0.91
CA VAL A 50 8.50 -15.61 1.97
C VAL A 50 9.75 -14.81 2.34
N MET A 51 10.87 -15.49 2.50
CA MET A 51 12.15 -14.86 2.85
C MET A 51 12.58 -13.84 1.79
N THR A 52 12.52 -14.23 0.52
CA THR A 52 12.90 -13.34 -0.59
C THR A 52 11.96 -12.14 -0.66
N THR A 53 10.68 -12.35 -0.47
CA THR A 53 9.69 -11.27 -0.52
C THR A 53 9.87 -10.28 0.62
N LEU A 54 10.14 -10.76 1.83
CA LEU A 54 10.46 -9.88 2.96
C LEU A 54 11.72 -9.05 2.68
N GLY A 55 12.73 -9.66 2.05
CA GLY A 55 13.92 -8.94 1.64
C GLY A 55 13.61 -7.83 0.65
N ARG A 56 12.72 -8.07 -0.29
CA ARG A 56 12.27 -7.05 -1.24
C ARG A 56 11.53 -5.92 -0.54
N LEU A 57 10.68 -6.25 0.41
CA LEU A 57 9.96 -5.24 1.19
C LEU A 57 10.93 -4.37 1.99
N ALA A 58 12.00 -4.96 2.51
CA ALA A 58 13.05 -4.21 3.20
C ALA A 58 13.78 -3.26 2.23
N GLU A 59 14.08 -3.73 1.03
CA GLU A 59 14.70 -2.88 -0.01
C GLU A 59 13.79 -1.72 -0.42
N LYS A 60 12.49 -1.96 -0.44
CA LYS A 60 11.50 -0.91 -0.74
C LYS A 60 11.28 0.06 0.43
N GLY A 61 11.87 -0.21 1.58
CA GLY A 61 11.74 0.66 2.75
C GLY A 61 10.45 0.50 3.54
N LEU A 62 9.74 -0.61 3.36
CA LEU A 62 8.47 -0.86 4.04
C LEU A 62 8.65 -1.60 5.36
N VAL A 63 9.70 -2.39 5.47
CA VAL A 63 10.06 -3.09 6.70
C VAL A 63 11.53 -2.88 6.97
N LYS A 64 11.90 -3.00 8.25
CA LYS A 64 13.29 -2.95 8.67
C LYS A 64 13.67 -4.31 9.22
N ARG A 65 14.79 -4.85 8.73
CA ARG A 65 15.37 -6.08 9.25
C ARG A 65 16.16 -5.78 10.51
N LEU A 66 15.88 -6.52 11.57
CA LEU A 66 16.60 -6.41 12.85
C LEU A 66 17.65 -7.50 12.88
N GLU A 67 18.92 -7.13 13.04
CA GLU A 67 20.04 -8.06 12.89
C GLU A 67 20.63 -8.56 14.22
N ASP A 68 20.23 -7.98 15.31
CA ASP A 68 20.78 -8.27 16.64
C ASP A 68 20.14 -9.48 17.34
N GLN A 69 19.35 -10.28 16.61
CA GLN A 69 18.68 -11.47 17.11
C GLN A 69 19.15 -12.70 16.33
N PRO A 70 19.15 -13.89 16.95
CA PRO A 70 19.51 -15.12 16.25
C PRO A 70 18.65 -15.42 15.04
N ALA A 71 17.36 -15.09 15.09
CA ALA A 71 16.45 -15.18 13.96
C ALA A 71 16.25 -13.78 13.41
N HIS A 72 16.26 -13.66 12.07
CA HIS A 72 16.01 -12.36 11.45
C HIS A 72 14.56 -11.94 11.69
N ARG A 73 14.41 -10.80 12.30
CA ARG A 73 13.09 -10.22 12.56
C ARG A 73 12.90 -9.00 11.69
N TYR A 74 11.65 -8.74 11.39
CA TYR A 74 11.24 -7.60 10.56
C TYR A 74 10.17 -6.82 11.29
N ARG A 75 10.26 -5.49 11.22
CA ARG A 75 9.22 -4.62 11.75
C ARG A 75 8.81 -3.62 10.68
N PRO A 76 7.57 -3.12 10.71
CA PRO A 76 7.14 -2.15 9.71
C PRO A 76 7.83 -0.80 9.92
N LEU A 77 8.21 -0.14 8.84
CA LEU A 77 8.74 1.21 8.84
C LEU A 77 7.66 2.24 8.57
N VAL A 78 6.54 1.80 8.02
CA VAL A 78 5.38 2.65 7.74
C VAL A 78 4.15 1.98 8.31
N SER A 79 3.16 2.77 8.74
CA SER A 79 1.90 2.21 9.19
C SER A 79 1.05 1.77 8.01
N ARG A 80 0.07 0.89 8.28
CA ARG A 80 -0.90 0.49 7.26
C ARG A 80 -1.59 1.71 6.65
N GLU A 81 -1.95 2.68 7.47
CA GLU A 81 -2.61 3.89 7.02
C GLU A 81 -1.72 4.76 6.14
N GLN A 82 -0.47 4.94 6.54
CA GLN A 82 0.51 5.69 5.74
C GLN A 82 0.73 5.03 4.39
N TYR A 83 0.88 3.71 4.39
CA TYR A 83 1.06 2.95 3.16
C TYR A 83 -0.16 3.04 2.26
N ALA A 84 -1.35 2.87 2.83
CA ALA A 84 -2.59 2.94 2.05
C ALA A 84 -2.75 4.32 1.40
N ARG A 85 -2.52 5.37 2.16
CA ARG A 85 -2.61 6.74 1.67
C ARG A 85 -1.63 7.02 0.54
N SER A 86 -0.40 6.62 0.74
CA SER A 86 0.67 6.80 -0.25
C SER A 86 0.40 6.00 -1.53
N THR A 87 -0.06 4.76 -1.37
CA THR A 87 -0.36 3.88 -2.51
C THR A 87 -1.53 4.40 -3.32
N VAL A 88 -2.61 4.78 -2.67
CA VAL A 88 -3.78 5.33 -3.36
C VAL A 88 -3.37 6.58 -4.14
N ARG A 89 -2.62 7.46 -3.51
CA ARG A 89 -2.15 8.67 -4.18
C ARG A 89 -1.31 8.35 -5.41
N SER A 90 -0.36 7.44 -5.29
CA SER A 90 0.51 7.06 -6.40
C SER A 90 -0.27 6.44 -7.56
N VAL A 91 -1.23 5.56 -7.26
CA VAL A 91 -2.04 4.90 -8.29
C VAL A 91 -2.93 5.92 -9.00
N VAL A 92 -3.60 6.79 -8.25
CA VAL A 92 -4.49 7.80 -8.83
C VAL A 92 -3.70 8.78 -9.69
N ASP A 93 -2.56 9.26 -9.19
CA ASP A 93 -1.70 10.18 -9.95
C ASP A 93 -1.22 9.52 -11.25
N TRP A 94 -0.82 8.27 -11.19
CA TRP A 94 -0.39 7.53 -12.38
C TRP A 94 -1.52 7.41 -13.39
N LEU A 95 -2.72 7.06 -12.94
CA LEU A 95 -3.89 6.93 -13.81
C LEU A 95 -4.26 8.25 -14.47
N ILE A 96 -4.26 9.33 -13.70
CA ILE A 96 -4.62 10.65 -14.23
C ILE A 96 -3.58 11.15 -15.21
N ASP A 97 -2.29 10.89 -14.96
CA ASP A 97 -1.23 11.28 -15.89
C ASP A 97 -1.31 10.51 -17.20
N ARG A 98 -1.61 9.22 -17.14
CA ARG A 98 -1.59 8.35 -18.32
C ARG A 98 -2.91 8.32 -19.07
N PHE A 99 -4.00 8.30 -18.34
CA PHE A 99 -5.34 8.07 -18.90
C PHE A 99 -6.35 9.01 -18.24
N PRO A 100 -6.20 10.34 -18.40
CA PRO A 100 -7.04 11.29 -17.66
C PRO A 100 -8.53 11.11 -17.87
N ASP A 101 -8.97 11.01 -19.13
CA ASP A 101 -10.40 10.92 -19.42
C ASP A 101 -11.03 9.60 -18.94
N PRO A 102 -10.46 8.43 -19.28
CA PRO A 102 -11.00 7.17 -18.77
C PRO A 102 -10.93 7.06 -17.24
N ALA A 103 -9.88 7.60 -16.61
CA ALA A 103 -9.74 7.54 -15.16
C ALA A 103 -10.86 8.30 -14.47
N VAL A 104 -11.13 9.53 -14.91
CA VAL A 104 -12.19 10.35 -14.33
C VAL A 104 -13.56 9.70 -14.58
N ALA A 105 -13.82 9.26 -15.81
CA ALA A 105 -15.09 8.64 -16.16
C ALA A 105 -15.37 7.39 -15.34
N TYR A 106 -14.36 6.54 -15.19
CA TYR A 106 -14.53 5.31 -14.42
C TYR A 106 -14.74 5.59 -12.92
N LEU A 107 -14.01 6.56 -12.38
CA LEU A 107 -14.16 6.93 -10.96
C LEU A 107 -15.57 7.46 -10.69
N VAL A 108 -16.09 8.32 -11.58
CA VAL A 108 -17.45 8.83 -11.45
C VAL A 108 -18.44 7.67 -11.50
N ASP A 109 -18.29 6.77 -12.47
CA ASP A 109 -19.18 5.61 -12.61
C ASP A 109 -19.12 4.69 -11.39
N ALA A 110 -17.93 4.43 -10.87
CA ALA A 110 -17.75 3.58 -9.70
C ALA A 110 -18.43 4.19 -8.46
N VAL A 111 -18.28 5.51 -8.27
CA VAL A 111 -18.89 6.21 -7.14
C VAL A 111 -20.40 6.19 -7.24
N GLU A 112 -20.94 6.38 -8.43
CA GLU A 112 -22.40 6.36 -8.65
C GLU A 112 -23.02 4.99 -8.39
N LYS A 113 -22.27 3.92 -8.59
CA LYS A 113 -22.74 2.55 -8.35
C LYS A 113 -22.63 2.11 -6.89
N GLU A 114 -21.83 2.83 -6.09
CA GLU A 114 -21.71 2.57 -4.68
C GLU A 114 -22.93 3.12 -3.94
N ASP A 115 -23.09 2.73 -2.67
CA ASP A 115 -24.21 3.25 -1.90
C ASP A 115 -24.03 4.75 -1.59
N ASP A 116 -25.11 5.37 -1.17
CA ASP A 116 -25.13 6.82 -0.90
C ASP A 116 -24.08 7.24 0.12
N HIS A 117 -23.68 6.34 1.00
CA HIS A 117 -22.67 6.61 2.02
C HIS A 117 -21.31 7.00 1.43
N VAL A 118 -20.86 6.29 0.39
CA VAL A 118 -19.60 6.59 -0.27
C VAL A 118 -19.67 7.95 -0.98
N VAL A 119 -20.80 8.23 -1.63
CA VAL A 119 -21.03 9.51 -2.32
C VAL A 119 -20.96 10.66 -1.31
N ASP A 120 -21.64 10.51 -0.17
CA ASP A 120 -21.66 11.53 0.87
C ASP A 120 -20.26 11.79 1.43
N ARG A 121 -19.50 10.72 1.68
CA ARG A 121 -18.12 10.84 2.16
C ARG A 121 -17.24 11.59 1.16
N LEU A 122 -17.43 11.32 -0.13
CA LEU A 122 -16.67 12.01 -1.17
C LEU A 122 -17.03 13.50 -1.19
N ARG A 123 -18.29 13.84 -1.09
CA ARG A 123 -18.73 15.25 -1.04
C ARG A 123 -18.13 15.97 0.15
N GLU A 124 -18.17 15.37 1.32
CA GLU A 124 -17.58 15.93 2.53
C GLU A 124 -16.09 16.17 2.36
N ALA A 125 -15.38 15.18 1.78
CA ALA A 125 -13.95 15.31 1.55
C ALA A 125 -13.61 16.46 0.60
N ILE A 126 -14.41 16.62 -0.46
CA ILE A 126 -14.23 17.72 -1.42
C ILE A 126 -14.44 19.06 -0.73
N GLU A 127 -15.50 19.21 0.06
CA GLU A 127 -15.79 20.44 0.78
C GLU A 127 -14.68 20.80 1.75
N GLN A 128 -14.21 19.82 2.52
CA GLN A 128 -13.10 20.03 3.45
C GLN A 128 -11.82 20.44 2.73
N HIS A 129 -11.58 19.86 1.57
CA HIS A 129 -10.39 20.19 0.79
C HIS A 129 -10.46 21.60 0.21
N ARG A 130 -11.64 22.04 -0.19
CA ARG A 130 -11.85 23.41 -0.69
C ARG A 130 -11.66 24.46 0.39
N ASP A 131 -12.07 24.13 1.62
CA ASP A 131 -11.99 25.05 2.74
C ASP A 131 -10.57 25.17 3.31
N LYS A 132 -9.70 24.24 2.98
CA LYS A 132 -8.31 24.32 3.41
C LYS A 132 -7.56 25.34 2.53
N PRO A 133 -6.82 26.26 3.15
CA PRO A 133 -5.99 27.15 2.34
C PRO A 133 -5.01 26.33 1.52
N THR A 134 -4.99 26.60 0.23
CA THR A 134 -4.03 26.00 -0.67
C THR A 134 -2.67 26.61 -0.39
N GLY A 135 -1.90 25.95 0.38
CA GLY A 135 -0.59 26.52 0.56
C GLY A 135 0.30 25.49 1.14
N ASP A 136 1.17 25.12 0.38
CA ASP A 136 2.28 24.42 0.89
C ASP A 136 2.26 23.39 1.81
#